data_6d09de3ce0ff36ec7fa3b80f59492579
#
_entry.id   6d09de3ce0ff36ec7fa3b80f59492579
#
_cell.length_a   1.000
_cell.length_b   1.000
_cell.length_c   1.000
_cell.angle_alpha   90.00
_cell.angle_beta   90.00
_cell.angle_gamma   90.00
#
_symmetry.space_group_name_H-M   'P 1'
#
loop_
_entity.id
_entity.type
_entity.pdbx_description
1 polymer ?
#
loop_
_entity_poly.entity_id
_entity_poly.type
_entity_poly.pdbx_seq_one_letter_code
_entity_poly.pdbx_strand_id
1 'polypeptide(L)'
;MIEVKMRKEQYQVPQVEFVYRIGGEFVTKTSAELFDGKRVVIFSLPGAFTPTCSAYQLPGFEDRFEEFVQLGIDNIYCISVNDGFVMNAWAKDQGIEKVKLIPDGNAYFTRSMGYLVNKSNLGFGQRSWRYAAVVNDGVIEKLFLEEGFRDNADTDPYEESTPEKVLEYLQQ
;
A
#
# COMPACT_ATOMS: atom_id res chain seq x y z
N MET A 1 26.52 1.83 8.83
CA MET A 1 25.15 2.19 8.38
C MET A 1 24.62 1.06 7.52
N ILE A 2 23.47 0.49 7.89
CA ILE A 2 22.85 -0.57 7.08
C ILE A 2 22.09 0.10 5.95
N GLU A 3 22.50 -0.14 4.73
CA GLU A 3 21.79 0.35 3.56
C GLU A 3 20.54 -0.52 3.35
N VAL A 4 19.35 0.11 3.40
CA VAL A 4 18.09 -0.58 3.12
C VAL A 4 17.94 -0.69 1.61
N LYS A 5 17.99 -1.92 1.11
CA LYS A 5 17.75 -2.16 -0.32
C LYS A 5 16.27 -2.05 -0.66
N MET A 6 15.96 -1.32 -1.72
CA MET A 6 14.63 -1.28 -2.30
C MET A 6 14.25 -2.69 -2.80
N ARG A 7 13.12 -3.20 -2.35
CA ARG A 7 12.62 -4.52 -2.81
C ARG A 7 11.94 -4.37 -4.16
N LYS A 8 12.27 -5.27 -5.05
CA LYS A 8 11.82 -5.30 -6.44
C LYS A 8 11.14 -6.62 -6.74
N GLU A 9 10.80 -6.83 -8.01
CA GLU A 9 10.29 -8.12 -8.47
C GLU A 9 11.23 -9.26 -8.06
N GLN A 10 10.65 -10.39 -7.69
CA GLN A 10 11.27 -11.62 -7.19
C GLN A 10 11.74 -11.56 -5.74
N TYR A 11 11.68 -10.40 -5.08
CA TYR A 11 11.95 -10.31 -3.65
C TYR A 11 10.72 -10.69 -2.84
N GLN A 12 10.93 -11.31 -1.69
CA GLN A 12 9.89 -11.54 -0.71
C GLN A 12 9.49 -10.20 -0.07
N VAL A 13 8.20 -10.03 0.24
CA VAL A 13 7.75 -8.86 1.03
C VAL A 13 8.33 -8.92 2.43
N PRO A 14 8.51 -7.78 3.10
CA PRO A 14 9.02 -7.76 4.48
C PRO A 14 8.15 -8.57 5.42
N GLN A 15 8.80 -9.33 6.31
CA GLN A 15 8.13 -10.10 7.35
C GLN A 15 8.04 -9.25 8.60
N VAL A 16 6.91 -8.61 8.79
CA VAL A 16 6.67 -7.64 9.88
C VAL A 16 5.32 -7.87 10.52
N GLU A 17 5.08 -7.19 11.63
CA GLU A 17 3.80 -7.15 12.32
C GLU A 17 3.13 -5.80 12.09
N PHE A 18 1.81 -5.83 11.94
CA PHE A 18 0.97 -4.63 11.82
C PHE A 18 0.00 -4.60 13.01
N VAL A 19 -0.15 -3.45 13.63
CA VAL A 19 -1.09 -3.28 14.75
C VAL A 19 -2.36 -2.61 14.25
N TYR A 20 -3.44 -3.38 14.25
CA TYR A 20 -4.77 -2.93 13.85
C TYR A 20 -5.59 -2.46 15.05
N ARG A 21 -6.62 -1.69 14.78
CA ARG A 21 -7.66 -1.37 15.76
C ARG A 21 -8.97 -1.98 15.28
N ILE A 22 -9.39 -3.09 15.90
CA ILE A 22 -10.56 -3.86 15.49
C ILE A 22 -11.45 -4.13 16.71
N GLY A 23 -12.73 -3.75 16.62
CA GLY A 23 -13.69 -4.00 17.67
C GLY A 23 -13.32 -3.41 19.02
N GLY A 24 -12.67 -2.24 19.02
CA GLY A 24 -12.26 -1.58 20.24
C GLY A 24 -10.99 -2.14 20.88
N GLU A 25 -10.28 -3.01 20.19
CA GLU A 25 -9.05 -3.65 20.68
C GLU A 25 -7.89 -3.49 19.70
N PHE A 26 -6.66 -3.60 20.21
CA PHE A 26 -5.46 -3.68 19.38
C PHE A 26 -5.25 -5.14 18.97
N VAL A 27 -5.15 -5.37 17.66
CA VAL A 27 -4.98 -6.71 17.08
C VAL A 27 -3.74 -6.69 16.20
N THR A 28 -2.82 -7.61 16.45
CA THR A 28 -1.61 -7.75 15.64
C THR A 28 -1.83 -8.77 14.52
N LYS A 29 -1.49 -8.39 13.30
CA LYS A 29 -1.46 -9.31 12.15
C LYS A 29 -0.08 -9.31 11.53
N THR A 30 0.36 -10.46 11.04
CA THR A 30 1.68 -10.64 10.44
C THR A 30 1.60 -10.59 8.92
N SER A 31 2.75 -10.34 8.28
CA SER A 31 2.85 -10.45 6.82
C SER A 31 2.44 -11.84 6.33
N ALA A 32 2.82 -12.90 7.04
CA ALA A 32 2.44 -14.27 6.68
C ALA A 32 0.92 -14.43 6.60
N GLU A 33 0.18 -13.93 7.58
CA GLU A 33 -1.29 -14.00 7.59
C GLU A 33 -1.91 -13.26 6.41
N LEU A 34 -1.29 -12.17 5.97
CA LEU A 34 -1.84 -11.31 4.91
C LEU A 34 -1.48 -11.79 3.51
N PHE A 35 -0.33 -12.41 3.33
CA PHE A 35 0.23 -12.69 2.01
C PHE A 35 0.40 -14.17 1.65
N ASP A 36 0.64 -15.05 2.62
CA ASP A 36 0.95 -16.45 2.32
C ASP A 36 -0.24 -17.17 1.65
N GLY A 37 0.05 -17.89 0.58
CA GLY A 37 -0.94 -18.67 -0.16
C GLY A 37 -1.95 -17.85 -0.94
N LYS A 38 -1.71 -16.56 -1.11
CA LYS A 38 -2.65 -15.65 -1.78
C LYS A 38 -1.94 -14.87 -2.89
N ARG A 39 -2.70 -14.53 -3.93
CA ARG A 39 -2.26 -13.57 -4.94
C ARG A 39 -3.01 -12.27 -4.71
N VAL A 40 -2.30 -11.22 -4.32
CA VAL A 40 -2.90 -9.95 -3.90
C VAL A 40 -2.30 -8.79 -4.67
N VAL A 41 -3.06 -7.69 -4.72
CA VAL A 41 -2.54 -6.40 -5.14
C VAL A 41 -2.34 -5.56 -3.90
N ILE A 42 -1.18 -4.95 -3.76
CA ILE A 42 -0.95 -3.93 -2.75
C ILE A 42 -0.73 -2.59 -3.43
N PHE A 43 -1.18 -1.52 -2.80
CA PHE A 43 -0.77 -0.18 -3.19
C PHE A 43 -0.48 0.63 -1.92
N SER A 44 0.54 1.47 -2.01
CA SER A 44 0.95 2.32 -0.89
C SER A 44 1.05 3.76 -1.36
N LEU A 45 0.93 4.68 -0.41
CA LEU A 45 0.70 6.08 -0.72
C LEU A 45 1.16 6.96 0.45
N PRO A 46 1.32 8.28 0.24
CA PRO A 46 1.84 9.19 1.26
C PRO A 46 0.97 9.38 2.50
N GLY A 47 -0.30 9.00 2.46
CA GLY A 47 -1.08 9.05 3.70
C GLY A 47 -2.58 9.11 3.50
N ALA A 48 -3.28 8.61 4.51
CA ALA A 48 -4.73 8.73 4.63
C ALA A 48 -5.13 10.21 4.64
N PHE A 49 -6.28 10.52 4.05
CA PHE A 49 -6.86 11.87 3.98
C PHE A 49 -6.06 12.88 3.14
N THR A 50 -4.95 12.48 2.52
CA THR A 50 -4.23 13.37 1.60
C THR A 50 -4.91 13.42 0.24
N PRO A 51 -4.76 14.53 -0.55
CA PRO A 51 -5.64 14.76 -1.70
C PRO A 51 -5.67 13.67 -2.77
N THR A 52 -4.53 13.30 -3.36
CA THR A 52 -4.47 12.30 -4.45
C THR A 52 -4.88 10.92 -3.97
N CYS A 53 -4.48 10.56 -2.74
CA CYS A 53 -4.81 9.27 -2.13
C CYS A 53 -6.32 9.12 -1.92
N SER A 54 -6.98 10.17 -1.46
CA SER A 54 -8.42 10.17 -1.16
C SER A 54 -9.29 10.39 -2.38
N ALA A 55 -8.83 11.23 -3.33
CA ALA A 55 -9.65 11.59 -4.48
C ALA A 55 -9.58 10.56 -5.61
N TYR A 56 -8.45 9.88 -5.79
CA TYR A 56 -8.24 9.04 -6.96
C TYR A 56 -7.79 7.62 -6.66
N GLN A 57 -6.76 7.42 -5.84
CA GLN A 57 -6.13 6.10 -5.74
C GLN A 57 -6.99 5.09 -4.99
N LEU A 58 -7.40 5.38 -3.77
CA LEU A 58 -8.22 4.46 -2.98
C LEU A 58 -9.58 4.21 -3.64
N PRO A 59 -10.34 5.25 -4.04
CA PRO A 59 -11.62 5.00 -4.74
C PRO A 59 -11.43 4.26 -6.06
N GLY A 60 -10.34 4.52 -6.79
CA GLY A 60 -10.08 3.87 -8.06
C GLY A 60 -9.94 2.36 -7.94
N PHE A 61 -9.22 1.88 -6.92
CA PHE A 61 -9.11 0.44 -6.67
C PHE A 61 -10.40 -0.15 -6.12
N GLU A 62 -11.10 0.57 -5.25
CA GLU A 62 -12.38 0.11 -4.71
C GLU A 62 -13.42 -0.09 -5.81
N ASP A 63 -13.56 0.87 -6.71
CA ASP A 63 -14.56 0.85 -7.79
C ASP A 63 -14.32 -0.29 -8.78
N ARG A 64 -13.07 -0.71 -8.95
CA ARG A 64 -12.70 -1.76 -9.92
C ARG A 64 -12.38 -3.09 -9.26
N PHE A 65 -12.68 -3.26 -7.99
CA PHE A 65 -12.35 -4.46 -7.20
C PHE A 65 -12.77 -5.77 -7.90
N GLU A 66 -13.99 -5.82 -8.43
CA GLU A 66 -14.50 -7.05 -9.06
C GLU A 66 -13.71 -7.44 -10.30
N GLU A 67 -13.18 -6.49 -11.04
CA GLU A 67 -12.32 -6.79 -12.21
C GLU A 67 -11.04 -7.51 -11.77
N PHE A 68 -10.48 -7.12 -10.62
CA PHE A 68 -9.32 -7.79 -10.04
C PHE A 68 -9.65 -9.22 -9.60
N VAL A 69 -10.80 -9.41 -8.96
CA VAL A 69 -11.25 -10.73 -8.52
C VAL A 69 -11.38 -11.68 -9.72
N GLN A 70 -11.95 -11.21 -10.82
CA GLN A 70 -12.09 -12.00 -12.05
C GLN A 70 -10.76 -12.42 -12.65
N LEU A 71 -9.69 -11.70 -12.36
CA LEU A 71 -8.33 -11.98 -12.82
C LEU A 71 -7.50 -12.80 -11.82
N GLY A 72 -8.15 -13.36 -10.79
CA GLY A 72 -7.53 -14.25 -9.83
C GLY A 72 -6.88 -13.58 -8.63
N ILE A 73 -7.22 -12.33 -8.37
CA ILE A 73 -6.71 -11.60 -7.19
C ILE A 73 -7.62 -11.88 -5.99
N ASP A 74 -7.01 -12.34 -4.89
CA ASP A 74 -7.74 -12.71 -3.67
C ASP A 74 -8.11 -11.49 -2.83
N ASN A 75 -7.22 -10.50 -2.73
CA ASN A 75 -7.43 -9.28 -1.95
C ASN A 75 -6.71 -8.11 -2.58
N ILE A 76 -7.21 -6.89 -2.32
CA ILE A 76 -6.48 -5.65 -2.59
C ILE A 76 -6.22 -4.99 -1.25
N TYR A 77 -4.96 -4.68 -0.96
CA TYR A 77 -4.52 -4.02 0.28
C TYR A 77 -4.02 -2.62 -0.01
N CYS A 78 -4.51 -1.66 0.78
CA CYS A 78 -3.96 -0.31 0.81
C CYS A 78 -3.09 -0.16 2.06
N ILE A 79 -1.81 0.10 1.89
CA ILE A 79 -0.85 0.21 2.99
C ILE A 79 -0.43 1.67 3.14
N SER A 80 -0.54 2.21 4.35
CA SER A 80 -0.13 3.59 4.62
C SER A 80 0.56 3.68 5.98
N VAL A 81 1.50 4.61 6.10
CA VAL A 81 2.18 4.93 7.36
C VAL A 81 1.22 5.79 8.19
N ASN A 82 0.19 5.13 8.68
CA ASN A 82 -0.86 5.68 9.56
C ASN A 82 -1.29 4.56 10.51
N ASP A 83 -1.75 4.94 11.68
CA ASP A 83 -2.21 3.96 12.68
C ASP A 83 -3.60 3.39 12.35
N GLY A 84 -4.03 2.42 13.14
CA GLY A 84 -5.31 1.74 12.95
C GLY A 84 -6.53 2.65 13.11
N PHE A 85 -6.46 3.64 14.00
CA PHE A 85 -7.56 4.60 14.17
C PHE A 85 -7.76 5.44 12.92
N VAL A 86 -6.67 5.97 12.36
CA VAL A 86 -6.71 6.81 11.17
C VAL A 86 -7.17 5.99 9.96
N MET A 87 -6.65 4.78 9.78
CA MET A 87 -7.03 3.93 8.65
C MET A 87 -8.51 3.55 8.71
N ASN A 88 -9.03 3.23 9.89
CA ASN A 88 -10.46 2.94 10.07
C ASN A 88 -11.34 4.16 9.74
N ALA A 89 -10.96 5.33 10.21
CA ALA A 89 -11.69 6.57 9.95
C ALA A 89 -11.67 6.91 8.46
N TRP A 90 -10.53 6.72 7.81
CA TRP A 90 -10.39 6.99 6.37
C TRP A 90 -11.24 6.03 5.52
N ALA A 91 -11.22 4.73 5.84
CA ALA A 91 -12.05 3.75 5.17
C ALA A 91 -13.54 4.10 5.28
N LYS A 92 -13.98 4.52 6.47
CA LYS A 92 -15.37 4.92 6.72
C LYS A 92 -15.73 6.18 5.92
N ASP A 93 -14.85 7.18 5.95
CA ASP A 93 -15.05 8.44 5.22
C ASP A 93 -15.17 8.21 3.71
N GLN A 94 -14.37 7.29 3.16
CA GLN A 94 -14.35 6.96 1.75
C GLN A 94 -15.40 5.92 1.33
N GLY A 95 -16.14 5.36 2.28
CA GLY A 95 -17.14 4.30 1.99
C GLY A 95 -16.51 3.02 1.46
N ILE A 96 -15.33 2.66 1.95
CA ILE A 96 -14.58 1.48 1.48
C ILE A 96 -15.19 0.21 2.09
N GLU A 97 -15.55 -0.73 1.23
CA GLU A 97 -16.16 -2.00 1.63
C GLU A 97 -15.31 -3.22 1.23
N LYS A 98 -14.54 -3.12 0.16
CA LYS A 98 -13.85 -4.27 -0.47
C LYS A 98 -12.34 -4.21 -0.33
N VAL A 99 -11.72 -3.07 -0.58
CA VAL A 99 -10.28 -2.87 -0.35
C VAL A 99 -10.02 -2.92 1.15
N LYS A 100 -8.99 -3.65 1.56
CA LYS A 100 -8.60 -3.79 2.96
C LYS A 100 -7.44 -2.86 3.26
N LEU A 101 -7.58 -2.01 4.28
CA LEU A 101 -6.56 -1.05 4.67
C LEU A 101 -5.65 -1.67 5.72
N ILE A 102 -4.35 -1.56 5.50
CA ILE A 102 -3.31 -2.09 6.41
C ILE A 102 -2.61 -0.91 7.08
N PRO A 103 -2.73 -0.78 8.41
CA PRO A 103 -2.05 0.28 9.15
C PRO A 103 -0.58 -0.06 9.37
N ASP A 104 0.31 0.65 8.67
CA ASP A 104 1.75 0.54 8.87
C ASP A 104 2.24 1.71 9.74
N GLY A 105 1.59 1.89 10.90
CA GLY A 105 1.82 3.05 11.78
C GLY A 105 3.25 3.17 12.28
N ASN A 106 3.95 2.06 12.46
CA ASN A 106 5.36 2.04 12.88
C ASN A 106 6.33 2.12 11.70
N ALA A 107 5.82 2.17 10.46
CA ALA A 107 6.60 2.20 9.23
C ALA A 107 7.52 0.97 9.02
N TYR A 108 7.27 -0.13 9.72
CA TYR A 108 8.12 -1.33 9.61
C TYR A 108 8.12 -1.89 8.19
N PHE A 109 6.94 -2.02 7.59
CA PHE A 109 6.81 -2.56 6.24
C PHE A 109 7.39 -1.59 5.20
N THR A 110 6.99 -0.34 5.26
CA THR A 110 7.43 0.70 4.31
C THR A 110 8.94 0.89 4.36
N ARG A 111 9.53 0.93 5.55
CA ARG A 111 10.99 1.04 5.72
C ARG A 111 11.69 -0.17 5.12
N SER A 112 11.22 -1.37 5.43
CA SER A 112 11.85 -2.61 4.96
C SER A 112 11.67 -2.84 3.47
N MET A 113 10.60 -2.32 2.87
CA MET A 113 10.45 -2.29 1.42
C MET A 113 11.49 -1.36 0.76
N GLY A 114 11.99 -0.37 1.48
CA GLY A 114 12.93 0.62 0.96
C GLY A 114 12.27 1.85 0.37
N TYR A 115 10.98 2.07 0.64
CA TYR A 115 10.20 3.18 0.05
C TYR A 115 9.75 4.23 1.06
N LEU A 116 10.37 4.24 2.25
CA LEU A 116 10.11 5.29 3.23
C LEU A 116 10.78 6.59 2.78
N VAL A 117 10.02 7.67 2.76
CA VAL A 117 10.50 9.00 2.39
C VAL A 117 10.16 10.02 3.48
N ASN A 118 10.96 11.06 3.56
CA ASN A 118 10.68 12.21 4.40
C ASN A 118 9.79 13.19 3.61
N LYS A 119 8.68 13.61 4.24
CA LYS A 119 7.77 14.62 3.68
C LYS A 119 7.58 15.77 4.67
N SER A 120 8.68 16.19 5.32
CA SER A 120 8.66 17.31 6.26
C SER A 120 8.28 18.63 5.60
N ASN A 121 8.52 18.78 4.30
CA ASN A 121 8.09 19.94 3.52
C ASN A 121 6.56 20.14 3.54
N LEU A 122 5.79 19.06 3.78
CA LEU A 122 4.34 19.10 3.87
C LEU A 122 3.83 18.92 5.31
N GLY A 123 4.73 18.81 6.27
CA GLY A 123 4.38 18.54 7.67
C GLY A 123 3.92 17.12 7.92
N PHE A 124 4.21 16.18 7.01
CA PHE A 124 3.76 14.79 7.13
C PHE A 124 4.71 13.91 7.92
N GLY A 125 5.97 14.32 8.05
CA GLY A 125 7.01 13.44 8.59
C GLY A 125 7.38 12.34 7.61
N GLN A 126 7.59 11.13 8.12
CA GLN A 126 7.97 9.99 7.29
C GLN A 126 6.76 9.25 6.76
N ARG A 127 6.71 9.01 5.47
CA ARG A 127 5.60 8.38 4.76
C ARG A 127 6.12 7.43 3.70
N SER A 128 5.21 6.67 3.09
CA SER A 128 5.54 5.82 1.95
C SER A 128 5.57 6.62 0.66
N TRP A 129 6.54 6.31 -0.20
CA TRP A 129 6.45 6.67 -1.61
C TRP A 129 5.27 5.92 -2.25
N ARG A 130 4.71 6.46 -3.33
CA ARG A 130 3.55 5.85 -3.99
C ARG A 130 4.01 4.73 -4.93
N TYR A 131 3.41 3.55 -4.75
CA TYR A 131 3.63 2.40 -5.62
C TYR A 131 2.44 1.46 -5.54
N ALA A 132 2.37 0.53 -6.50
CA ALA A 132 1.51 -0.65 -6.43
C ALA A 132 2.34 -1.88 -6.75
N ALA A 133 1.88 -3.05 -6.35
CA ALA A 133 2.56 -4.30 -6.66
C ALA A 133 1.56 -5.45 -6.70
N VAL A 134 1.85 -6.43 -7.55
CA VAL A 134 1.21 -7.75 -7.50
C VAL A 134 2.13 -8.64 -6.68
N VAL A 135 1.57 -9.23 -5.62
CA VAL A 135 2.31 -10.10 -4.70
C VAL A 135 1.66 -11.48 -4.74
N ASN A 136 2.46 -12.51 -5.07
CA ASN A 136 1.99 -13.88 -5.19
C ASN A 136 2.69 -14.74 -4.14
N ASP A 137 1.93 -15.27 -3.18
CA ASP A 137 2.46 -16.09 -2.09
C ASP A 137 3.65 -15.42 -1.40
N GLY A 138 3.52 -14.14 -1.09
CA GLY A 138 4.54 -13.35 -0.39
C GLY A 138 5.71 -12.88 -1.24
N VAL A 139 5.72 -13.16 -2.55
CA VAL A 139 6.79 -12.74 -3.46
C VAL A 139 6.27 -11.64 -4.39
N ILE A 140 7.02 -10.57 -4.53
CA ILE A 140 6.69 -9.46 -5.43
C ILE A 140 6.79 -9.96 -6.87
N GLU A 141 5.66 -10.10 -7.53
CA GLU A 141 5.57 -10.56 -8.92
C GLU A 141 5.82 -9.42 -9.90
N LYS A 142 5.25 -8.26 -9.63
CA LYS A 142 5.34 -7.05 -10.47
C LYS A 142 5.27 -5.82 -9.60
N LEU A 143 6.12 -4.83 -9.89
CA LEU A 143 6.17 -3.55 -9.17
C LEU A 143 5.83 -2.41 -10.13
N PHE A 144 4.97 -1.51 -9.65
CA PHE A 144 4.54 -0.28 -10.33
C PHE A 144 4.95 0.91 -9.47
N LEU A 145 6.18 1.37 -9.63
CA LEU A 145 6.76 2.42 -8.80
C LEU A 145 6.64 3.77 -9.50
N GLU A 146 6.08 4.76 -8.81
CA GLU A 146 6.05 6.14 -9.33
C GLU A 146 7.46 6.70 -9.45
N GLU A 147 7.70 7.47 -10.50
CA GLU A 147 9.01 8.04 -10.75
C GLU A 147 9.32 9.21 -9.82
N GLY A 148 10.60 9.54 -9.67
CA GLY A 148 11.04 10.69 -8.88
C GLY A 148 11.19 10.40 -7.39
N PHE A 149 11.37 9.16 -7.01
CA PHE A 149 11.55 8.74 -5.63
C PHE A 149 12.65 9.56 -4.93
N ARG A 150 12.26 10.34 -3.94
CA ARG A 150 13.18 11.13 -3.12
C ARG A 150 12.48 11.71 -1.89
N ASP A 151 13.27 12.13 -0.91
CA ASP A 151 12.78 12.91 0.23
C ASP A 151 12.31 14.28 -0.22
N ASN A 152 11.28 14.80 0.42
CA ASN A 152 10.75 16.15 0.22
C ASN A 152 10.49 16.48 -1.26
N ALA A 153 9.97 15.49 -2.01
CA ALA A 153 9.59 15.70 -3.39
C ALA A 153 8.52 16.79 -3.49
N ASP A 154 8.67 17.66 -4.48
CA ASP A 154 7.72 18.73 -4.78
C ASP A 154 6.60 18.26 -5.70
N THR A 155 6.61 17.01 -6.09
CA THR A 155 5.60 16.37 -6.94
C THR A 155 4.91 15.23 -6.18
N ASP A 156 3.69 14.89 -6.60
CA ASP A 156 2.92 13.76 -6.09
C ASP A 156 2.43 12.95 -7.28
N PRO A 157 3.32 12.17 -7.93
CA PRO A 157 2.97 11.47 -9.17
C PRO A 157 1.97 10.35 -8.95
N TYR A 158 1.06 10.20 -9.89
CA TYR A 158 0.06 9.13 -9.93
C TYR A 158 -0.19 8.70 -11.38
N GLU A 159 0.75 7.97 -11.95
CA GLU A 159 0.72 7.52 -13.35
C GLU A 159 1.01 6.04 -13.49
N GLU A 160 1.94 5.49 -12.69
CA GLU A 160 2.41 4.12 -12.81
C GLU A 160 1.63 3.14 -11.92
N SER A 161 1.11 3.61 -10.77
CA SER A 161 0.47 2.77 -9.75
C SER A 161 -1.06 2.82 -9.78
N THR A 162 -1.63 3.10 -10.95
CA THR A 162 -3.08 3.19 -11.14
C THR A 162 -3.72 1.80 -11.25
N PRO A 163 -5.01 1.66 -10.91
CA PRO A 163 -5.71 0.40 -11.14
C PRO A 163 -5.66 -0.04 -12.61
N GLU A 164 -5.71 0.90 -13.55
CA GLU A 164 -5.64 0.64 -14.99
C GLU A 164 -4.34 -0.04 -15.38
N LYS A 165 -3.21 0.47 -14.88
CA LYS A 165 -1.89 -0.11 -15.15
C LYS A 165 -1.76 -1.53 -14.59
N VAL A 166 -2.26 -1.75 -13.38
CA VAL A 166 -2.21 -3.07 -12.74
C VAL A 166 -3.11 -4.05 -13.49
N LEU A 167 -4.33 -3.64 -13.85
CA LEU A 167 -5.26 -4.47 -14.62
C LEU A 167 -4.68 -4.83 -15.99
N GLU A 168 -4.06 -3.89 -16.67
CA GLU A 168 -3.41 -4.14 -17.96
C GLU A 168 -2.36 -5.26 -17.85
N TYR A 169 -1.54 -5.22 -16.80
CA TYR A 169 -0.57 -6.28 -16.53
C TYR A 169 -1.25 -7.63 -16.28
N LEU A 170 -2.31 -7.65 -15.46
CA LEU A 170 -3.00 -8.89 -15.09
C LEU A 170 -3.75 -9.53 -16.27
N GLN A 171 -4.07 -8.77 -17.30
CA GLN A 171 -4.78 -9.23 -18.49
C GLN A 171 -3.84 -9.83 -19.55
N GLN A 172 -2.54 -9.74 -19.34
CA GLN A 172 -1.55 -10.27 -20.29
C GLN A 172 -1.45 -11.80 -20.23
#